data_5be37fd097d3cbfcd15857b83b5911eb
#
_entry.id   5be37fd097d3cbfcd15857b83b5911eb
#
_cell.length_a   1.000
_cell.length_b   1.000
_cell.length_c   1.000
_cell.angle_alpha   90.00
_cell.angle_beta   90.00
_cell.angle_gamma   90.00
#
_symmetry.space_group_name_H-M   'P 1'
#
loop_
_entity.id
_entity.type
_entity.pdbx_description
1 polymer ?
#
loop_
_entity_poly.entity_id
_entity_poly.type
_entity_poly.pdbx_seq_one_letter_code
_entity_poly.pdbx_strand_id
1 'polypeptide(L)'
;IEWSFKQREKVLFFPDQNLGRWSGHKMGIPIDEMPVWDPDLPLGGLTEAQIKKAKIFLWKGHCAVHQMFRLQNIERFREEHPDGKVISHPECPFEVCSHSDYVGSTEYILISVGRIKIPI
;
A
#
# COMPACT_ATOMS: atom_id res chain seq x y z
N ILE A 1 7.64 -3.97 -10.43
CA ILE A 1 8.28 -4.88 -9.45
C ILE A 1 8.59 -6.23 -10.10
N GLU A 2 7.62 -6.93 -10.73
CA GLU A 2 7.86 -8.24 -11.38
C GLU A 2 9.03 -8.21 -12.38
N TRP A 3 9.08 -7.19 -13.24
CA TRP A 3 10.19 -7.02 -14.17
C TRP A 3 11.54 -6.88 -13.43
N SER A 4 11.54 -6.14 -12.32
CA SER A 4 12.77 -5.92 -11.52
C SER A 4 13.29 -7.22 -10.92
N PHE A 5 12.39 -8.10 -10.44
CA PHE A 5 12.80 -9.43 -9.94
C PHE A 5 13.34 -10.37 -11.01
N LYS A 6 13.02 -10.16 -12.29
CA LYS A 6 13.67 -10.88 -13.39
C LYS A 6 15.12 -10.44 -13.59
N GLN A 7 15.50 -9.28 -13.08
CA GLN A 7 16.84 -8.70 -13.23
C GLN A 7 17.71 -8.89 -11.97
N ARG A 8 17.09 -8.85 -10.79
CA ARG A 8 17.79 -8.88 -9.50
C ARG A 8 16.93 -9.55 -8.43
N GLU A 9 17.58 -10.13 -7.43
CA GLU A 9 16.90 -10.79 -6.31
C GLU A 9 16.23 -9.83 -5.33
N LYS A 10 16.72 -8.60 -5.26
CA LYS A 10 16.24 -7.56 -4.33
C LYS A 10 15.91 -6.28 -5.09
N VAL A 11 14.87 -5.61 -4.63
CA VAL A 11 14.34 -4.38 -5.25
C VAL A 11 14.29 -3.28 -4.21
N LEU A 12 14.76 -2.09 -4.54
CA LEU A 12 14.44 -0.86 -3.82
C LEU A 12 13.25 -0.19 -4.50
N PHE A 13 12.17 -0.02 -3.77
CA PHE A 13 10.95 0.62 -4.25
C PHE A 13 10.81 2.03 -3.67
N PHE A 14 10.64 3.00 -4.52
CA PHE A 14 10.38 4.39 -4.15
C PHE A 14 9.38 5.02 -5.13
N PRO A 15 8.73 6.17 -4.81
CA PRO A 15 8.95 7.00 -3.63
C PRO A 15 8.08 6.66 -2.42
N ASP A 16 7.00 5.90 -2.58
CA ASP A 16 5.98 5.68 -1.56
C ASP A 16 6.01 4.26 -0.98
N GLN A 17 6.17 4.17 0.35
CA GLN A 17 6.27 2.89 1.04
C GLN A 17 4.96 2.10 1.03
N ASN A 18 3.81 2.77 1.07
CA ASN A 18 2.51 2.11 1.11
C ASN A 18 2.17 1.48 -0.24
N LEU A 19 2.41 2.22 -1.33
CA LEU A 19 2.25 1.71 -2.69
C LEU A 19 3.15 0.49 -2.93
N GLY A 20 4.41 0.56 -2.51
CA GLY A 20 5.36 -0.55 -2.64
C GLY A 20 4.94 -1.75 -1.81
N ARG A 21 4.50 -1.54 -0.58
CA ARG A 21 4.03 -2.61 0.32
C ARG A 21 2.77 -3.27 -0.21
N TRP A 22 1.80 -2.50 -0.65
CA TRP A 22 0.58 -3.04 -1.26
C TRP A 22 0.87 -3.85 -2.52
N SER A 23 1.71 -3.32 -3.40
CA SER A 23 2.12 -4.01 -4.63
C SER A 23 2.84 -5.34 -4.34
N GLY A 24 3.78 -5.34 -3.39
CA GLY A 24 4.48 -6.57 -2.98
C GLY A 24 3.55 -7.57 -2.31
N HIS A 25 2.62 -7.12 -1.47
CA HIS A 25 1.60 -7.95 -0.85
C HIS A 25 0.71 -8.63 -1.90
N LYS A 26 0.28 -7.92 -2.92
CA LYS A 26 -0.49 -8.48 -4.04
C LYS A 26 0.29 -9.54 -4.85
N MET A 27 1.61 -9.47 -4.82
CA MET A 27 2.50 -10.48 -5.40
C MET A 27 2.78 -11.66 -4.46
N GLY A 28 2.20 -11.67 -3.25
CA GLY A 28 2.38 -12.71 -2.25
C GLY A 28 3.69 -12.59 -1.44
N ILE A 29 4.36 -11.44 -1.46
CA ILE A 29 5.57 -11.21 -0.67
C ILE A 29 5.15 -10.91 0.78
N PRO A 30 5.69 -11.65 1.77
CA PRO A 30 5.42 -11.40 3.18
C PRO A 30 5.83 -10.00 3.62
N ILE A 31 5.07 -9.40 4.53
CA ILE A 31 5.34 -8.03 5.02
C ILE A 31 6.73 -7.91 5.66
N ASP A 32 7.18 -8.93 6.36
CA ASP A 32 8.50 -8.98 7.00
C ASP A 32 9.68 -9.16 6.03
N GLU A 33 9.40 -9.39 4.75
CA GLU A 33 10.37 -9.33 3.64
C GLU A 33 10.36 -7.99 2.89
N MET A 34 9.58 -7.03 3.39
CA MET A 34 9.43 -5.68 2.83
C MET A 34 9.71 -4.59 3.89
N PRO A 35 10.89 -4.54 4.48
CA PRO A 35 11.23 -3.52 5.47
C PRO A 35 11.31 -2.12 4.85
N VAL A 36 11.03 -1.11 5.68
CA VAL A 36 11.20 0.30 5.31
C VAL A 36 12.68 0.66 5.41
N TRP A 37 13.22 1.24 4.35
CA TRP A 37 14.55 1.80 4.30
C TRP A 37 14.51 3.29 4.63
N ASP A 38 15.15 3.65 5.77
CA ASP A 38 15.33 5.05 6.16
C ASP A 38 16.66 5.58 5.61
N PRO A 39 16.64 6.50 4.63
CA PRO A 39 17.89 7.00 4.03
C PRO A 39 18.78 7.79 5.00
N ASP A 40 18.23 8.28 6.11
CA ASP A 40 18.95 9.08 7.09
C ASP A 40 19.67 8.23 8.16
N LEU A 41 19.50 6.90 8.11
CA LEU A 41 20.08 5.97 9.07
C LEU A 41 21.09 5.02 8.42
N PRO A 42 22.17 4.64 9.14
CA PRO A 42 23.08 3.60 8.70
C PRO A 42 22.32 2.31 8.38
N LEU A 43 22.62 1.68 7.25
CA LEU A 43 21.94 0.46 6.76
C LEU A 43 20.41 0.62 6.66
N GLY A 44 19.92 1.85 6.42
CA GLY A 44 18.50 2.13 6.37
C GLY A 44 17.76 1.93 7.70
N GLY A 45 18.49 1.88 8.83
CA GLY A 45 17.96 1.56 10.16
C GLY A 45 17.62 0.07 10.35
N LEU A 46 18.10 -0.80 9.45
CA LEU A 46 17.81 -2.24 9.46
C LEU A 46 18.98 -3.06 10.02
N THR A 47 18.66 -4.20 10.59
CA THR A 47 19.64 -5.20 10.97
C THR A 47 20.14 -5.98 9.74
N GLU A 48 21.32 -6.59 9.84
CA GLU A 48 21.83 -7.46 8.77
C GLU A 48 20.89 -8.61 8.45
N ALA A 49 20.23 -9.18 9.46
CA ALA A 49 19.24 -10.25 9.28
C ALA A 49 18.03 -9.78 8.45
N GLN A 50 17.52 -8.57 8.74
CA GLN A 50 16.42 -7.96 7.97
C GLN A 50 16.86 -7.67 6.53
N ILE A 51 18.05 -7.14 6.32
CA ILE A 51 18.61 -6.87 4.99
C ILE A 51 18.76 -8.18 4.20
N LYS A 52 19.25 -9.24 4.85
CA LYS A 52 19.41 -10.55 4.21
C LYS A 52 18.07 -11.15 3.80
N LYS A 53 17.08 -11.06 4.66
CA LYS A 53 15.72 -11.61 4.43
C LYS A 53 14.94 -10.80 3.40
N ALA A 54 15.13 -9.49 3.34
CA ALA A 54 14.35 -8.58 2.51
C ALA A 54 14.37 -8.96 1.03
N LYS A 55 13.22 -8.87 0.39
CA LYS A 55 13.03 -8.91 -1.07
C LYS A 55 12.79 -7.53 -1.64
N ILE A 56 12.00 -6.72 -0.94
CA ILE A 56 11.74 -5.32 -1.31
C ILE A 56 12.16 -4.43 -0.16
N PHE A 57 13.01 -3.45 -0.42
CA PHE A 57 13.25 -2.33 0.48
C PHE A 57 12.29 -1.22 0.12
N LEU A 58 11.46 -0.80 1.03
CA LEU A 58 10.51 0.28 0.83
C LEU A 58 11.13 1.60 1.27
N TRP A 59 11.31 2.53 0.34
CA TRP A 59 11.77 3.87 0.68
C TRP A 59 10.86 4.52 1.72
N LYS A 60 11.43 5.18 2.73
CA LYS A 60 10.68 5.87 3.79
C LYS A 60 10.04 7.17 3.26
N GLY A 61 9.14 7.03 2.32
CA GLY A 61 8.33 8.11 1.77
C GLY A 61 6.86 7.76 1.83
N HIS A 62 6.00 8.76 1.82
CA HIS A 62 4.54 8.59 1.80
C HIS A 62 3.84 9.82 1.24
N CYS A 63 2.64 9.64 0.73
CA CYS A 63 1.76 10.74 0.38
C CYS A 63 1.06 11.27 1.62
N ALA A 64 1.30 12.55 1.97
CA ALA A 64 0.71 13.17 3.16
C ALA A 64 -0.83 13.15 3.14
N VAL A 65 -1.44 13.30 1.95
CA VAL A 65 -2.90 13.26 1.80
C VAL A 65 -3.45 11.87 2.12
N HIS A 66 -2.83 10.82 1.59
CA HIS A 66 -3.29 9.45 1.83
C HIS A 66 -3.09 8.99 3.28
N GLN A 67 -2.14 9.59 4.01
CA GLN A 67 -1.96 9.33 5.45
C GLN A 67 -3.09 9.87 6.34
N MET A 68 -3.94 10.75 5.80
CA MET A 68 -5.10 11.27 6.53
C MET A 68 -6.23 10.24 6.65
N PHE A 69 -6.26 9.25 5.76
CA PHE A 69 -7.25 8.17 5.80
C PHE A 69 -6.81 7.08 6.78
N ARG A 70 -7.71 6.70 7.69
CA ARG A 70 -7.45 5.76 8.78
C ARG A 70 -8.50 4.66 8.82
N LEU A 71 -8.17 3.55 9.46
CA LEU A 71 -9.10 2.43 9.62
C LEU A 71 -10.42 2.87 10.26
N GLN A 72 -10.37 3.74 11.28
CA GLN A 72 -11.56 4.26 11.95
C GLN A 72 -12.53 4.99 11.00
N ASN A 73 -12.04 5.56 9.91
CA ASN A 73 -12.91 6.18 8.91
C ASN A 73 -13.75 5.12 8.18
N ILE A 74 -13.15 3.96 7.89
CA ILE A 74 -13.84 2.81 7.27
C ILE A 74 -14.86 2.21 8.24
N GLU A 75 -14.47 1.99 9.49
CA GLU A 75 -15.32 1.43 10.54
C GLU A 75 -16.57 2.28 10.73
N ARG A 76 -16.39 3.58 10.93
CA ARG A 76 -17.50 4.53 11.07
C ARG A 76 -18.40 4.56 9.82
N PHE A 77 -17.82 4.57 8.62
CA PHE A 77 -18.60 4.53 7.39
C PHE A 77 -19.47 3.27 7.31
N ARG A 78 -18.95 2.11 7.69
CA ARG A 78 -19.68 0.84 7.67
C ARG A 78 -20.78 0.76 8.72
N GLU A 79 -20.60 1.42 9.87
CA GLU A 79 -21.67 1.56 10.87
C GLU A 79 -22.84 2.39 10.34
N GLU A 80 -22.55 3.49 9.66
CA GLU A 80 -23.55 4.39 9.08
C GLU A 80 -24.17 3.82 7.78
N HIS A 81 -23.39 3.02 7.02
CA HIS A 81 -23.75 2.48 5.71
C HIS A 81 -23.38 0.99 5.59
N PRO A 82 -24.15 0.08 6.19
CA PRO A 82 -23.80 -1.36 6.22
C PRO A 82 -23.62 -2.00 4.84
N ASP A 83 -24.36 -1.55 3.84
CA ASP A 83 -24.28 -2.04 2.45
C ASP A 83 -23.26 -1.25 1.59
N GLY A 84 -22.65 -0.23 2.18
CA GLY A 84 -21.69 0.64 1.48
C GLY A 84 -20.41 -0.10 1.13
N LYS A 85 -19.80 0.27 -0.01
CA LYS A 85 -18.52 -0.26 -0.47
C LYS A 85 -17.42 0.77 -0.32
N VAL A 86 -16.27 0.34 0.16
CA VAL A 86 -15.09 1.16 0.33
C VAL A 86 -14.09 0.86 -0.77
N ILE A 87 -13.67 1.89 -1.47
CA ILE A 87 -12.59 1.84 -2.43
C ILE A 87 -11.46 2.77 -1.98
N SER A 88 -10.23 2.30 -2.00
CA SER A 88 -9.06 3.08 -1.59
C SER A 88 -7.96 3.09 -2.64
N HIS A 89 -7.07 4.08 -2.54
CA HIS A 89 -5.86 4.17 -3.34
C HIS A 89 -4.72 3.39 -2.67
N PRO A 90 -3.84 2.70 -3.40
CA PRO A 90 -2.78 1.88 -2.82
C PRO A 90 -1.68 2.66 -2.09
N GLU A 91 -1.68 4.00 -2.14
CA GLU A 91 -0.84 4.86 -1.31
C GLU A 91 -1.43 5.14 0.08
N CYS A 92 -2.67 4.72 0.35
CA CYS A 92 -3.23 4.72 1.70
C CYS A 92 -2.45 3.74 2.60
N PRO A 93 -2.48 3.94 3.93
CA PRO A 93 -1.91 2.99 4.87
C PRO A 93 -2.38 1.56 4.59
N PHE A 94 -1.48 0.58 4.78
CA PHE A 94 -1.76 -0.82 4.47
C PHE A 94 -3.03 -1.33 5.16
N GLU A 95 -3.29 -0.92 6.40
CA GLU A 95 -4.49 -1.27 7.14
C GLU A 95 -5.78 -0.74 6.46
N VAL A 96 -5.73 0.46 5.88
CA VAL A 96 -6.86 1.02 5.11
C VAL A 96 -7.11 0.19 3.86
N CYS A 97 -6.07 -0.09 3.08
CA CYS A 97 -6.17 -0.93 1.89
C CYS A 97 -6.70 -2.33 2.21
N SER A 98 -6.20 -2.95 3.30
CA SER A 98 -6.59 -4.30 3.70
C SER A 98 -8.06 -4.41 4.15
N HIS A 99 -8.65 -3.33 4.63
CA HIS A 99 -10.05 -3.26 5.05
C HIS A 99 -10.98 -2.64 4.00
N SER A 100 -10.44 -2.23 2.86
CA SER A 100 -11.25 -1.76 1.72
C SER A 100 -11.78 -2.93 0.90
N ASP A 101 -12.97 -2.77 0.33
CA ASP A 101 -13.55 -3.77 -0.60
C ASP A 101 -12.77 -3.80 -1.91
N TYR A 102 -12.27 -2.64 -2.34
CA TYR A 102 -11.50 -2.47 -3.58
C TYR A 102 -10.30 -1.56 -3.34
N VAL A 103 -9.20 -1.86 -4.03
CA VAL A 103 -8.00 -1.01 -4.02
C VAL A 103 -7.50 -0.85 -5.44
N GLY A 104 -7.29 0.39 -5.88
CA GLY A 104 -6.81 0.65 -7.23
C GLY A 104 -6.35 2.08 -7.47
N SER A 105 -5.77 2.31 -8.64
CA SER A 105 -5.29 3.61 -9.07
C SER A 105 -6.40 4.65 -9.16
N THR A 106 -6.04 5.92 -9.28
CA THR A 106 -7.01 7.01 -9.52
C THR A 106 -7.93 6.72 -10.70
N GLU A 107 -7.38 6.20 -11.79
CA GLU A 107 -8.17 5.80 -12.95
C GLU A 107 -9.15 4.66 -12.62
N TYR A 108 -8.69 3.65 -11.89
CA TYR A 108 -9.55 2.55 -11.43
C TYR A 108 -10.69 3.06 -10.55
N ILE A 109 -10.41 3.99 -9.63
CA ILE A 109 -11.42 4.60 -8.75
C ILE A 109 -12.46 5.36 -9.60
N LEU A 110 -12.02 6.21 -10.52
CA LEU A 110 -12.89 6.97 -11.40
C LEU A 110 -13.82 6.06 -12.24
N ILE A 111 -13.27 5.02 -12.83
CA ILE A 111 -14.04 4.06 -13.64
C ILE A 111 -15.03 3.30 -12.75
N SER A 112 -14.63 2.88 -11.56
CA SER A 112 -15.48 2.12 -10.65
C SER A 112 -16.64 2.95 -10.14
N VAL A 113 -16.38 4.20 -9.71
CA VAL A 113 -17.43 5.13 -9.24
C VAL A 113 -18.37 5.51 -10.39
N GLY A 114 -17.85 5.74 -11.59
CA GLY A 114 -18.67 6.07 -12.77
C GLY A 114 -19.60 4.93 -13.23
N ARG A 115 -19.33 3.69 -12.84
CA ARG A 115 -20.19 2.52 -13.11
C ARG A 115 -21.25 2.29 -12.04
N ILE A 116 -21.09 2.87 -10.88
CA ILE A 116 -22.09 2.81 -9.81
C ILE A 116 -23.21 3.79 -10.20
N LYS A 117 -24.38 3.27 -10.59
CA LYS A 117 -25.57 4.09 -10.74
C LYS A 117 -25.97 4.56 -9.34
N ILE A 118 -25.64 5.81 -9.00
CA ILE A 118 -26.18 6.45 -7.81
C ILE A 118 -27.63 6.75 -8.15
N PRO A 119 -28.62 6.23 -7.39
CA PRO A 119 -30.00 6.69 -7.54
C PRO A 119 -30.02 8.19 -7.19
N ILE A 120 -30.39 9.00 -8.15
CA ILE A 120 -30.64 10.44 -7.96
C ILE A 120 -31.98 10.58 -7.27
#